data_b579870659e7433b7e28a3631ea8bd73
#
_entry.id   b579870659e7433b7e28a3631ea8bd73
#
_cell.length_a   1.000
_cell.length_b   1.000
_cell.length_c   1.000
_cell.angle_alpha   90.00
_cell.angle_beta   90.00
_cell.angle_gamma   90.00
#
_symmetry.space_group_name_H-M   'P 1'
#
loop_
_entity.id
_entity.type
_entity.pdbx_description
1 polymer ?
#
loop_
_entity_poly.entity_id
_entity_poly.type
_entity_poly.pdbx_seq_one_letter_code
_entity_poly.pdbx_strand_id
1 'polypeptide(L)'
;MAKRTDIKKILIIGSGPIVIGQAAEFDYAGTQACLALKEEGYEVVLCNSNPATIMTDTTIADKVYMEPLTLEYVAKIIRYERPDAIVPGIGGQTGLNLAMQLEKKGVLKECNVKLLGTSSTSIERAEDRELFKELCQSIGEPVIPSEITYSLEEAKEAAKHIGYPVVLRPAFTLGGTGGGFAYNEEELEEIGLNAFKLSPVHQVLIEKSVKGYKEIEFE
;
A
#
# COMPACT_ATOMS: atom_id res chain seq x y z
N MET A 1 10.78 4.45 24.16
CA MET A 1 9.57 5.25 24.42
C MET A 1 8.78 4.58 25.53
N ALA A 2 8.02 5.37 26.33
CA ALA A 2 7.20 4.77 27.36
C ALA A 2 6.03 3.97 26.72
N LYS A 3 5.67 2.83 27.33
CA LYS A 3 4.51 2.02 26.94
C LYS A 3 3.23 2.86 26.94
N ARG A 4 2.41 2.70 25.93
CA ARG A 4 1.09 3.33 25.86
C ARG A 4 0.13 2.64 26.82
N THR A 5 -0.36 3.37 27.82
CA THR A 5 -1.28 2.85 28.84
C THR A 5 -2.76 2.97 28.44
N ASP A 6 -3.04 3.71 27.36
CA ASP A 6 -4.39 3.91 26.80
C ASP A 6 -4.81 2.80 25.83
N ILE A 7 -3.94 1.82 25.59
CA ILE A 7 -4.16 0.65 24.74
C ILE A 7 -3.92 -0.61 25.56
N LYS A 8 -4.80 -1.58 25.45
CA LYS A 8 -4.70 -2.89 26.12
C LYS A 8 -4.77 -4.03 25.12
N LYS A 9 -5.66 -3.94 24.13
CA LYS A 9 -5.89 -4.97 23.10
C LYS A 9 -5.57 -4.44 21.71
N ILE A 10 -4.78 -5.20 20.94
CA ILE A 10 -4.33 -4.82 19.62
C ILE A 10 -4.69 -5.93 18.62
N LEU A 11 -5.33 -5.56 17.52
CA LEU A 11 -5.56 -6.46 16.39
C LEU A 11 -4.44 -6.26 15.34
N ILE A 12 -3.79 -7.36 14.98
CA ILE A 12 -2.83 -7.43 13.88
C ILE A 12 -3.55 -8.02 12.66
N ILE A 13 -3.41 -7.37 11.52
CA ILE A 13 -3.88 -7.87 10.23
C ILE A 13 -2.67 -8.47 9.52
N GLY A 14 -2.74 -9.76 9.21
CA GLY A 14 -1.71 -10.46 8.45
C GLY A 14 -1.78 -10.19 6.94
N SER A 15 -0.86 -10.77 6.19
CA SER A 15 -0.71 -10.55 4.75
C SER A 15 -1.60 -11.46 3.88
N GLY A 16 -2.24 -12.45 4.48
CA GLY A 16 -3.01 -13.45 3.75
C GLY A 16 -2.13 -14.57 3.16
N PRO A 17 -2.57 -15.18 2.05
CA PRO A 17 -1.79 -16.22 1.37
C PRO A 17 -0.46 -15.66 0.87
N ILE A 18 0.57 -16.52 0.93
CA ILE A 18 1.89 -16.17 0.39
C ILE A 18 1.81 -16.03 -1.12
N VAL A 19 2.05 -14.81 -1.61
CA VAL A 19 2.22 -14.50 -3.03
C VAL A 19 3.71 -14.39 -3.33
N ILE A 20 4.18 -15.04 -4.39
CA ILE A 20 5.59 -14.98 -4.79
C ILE A 20 5.99 -13.51 -5.00
N GLY A 21 7.05 -13.09 -4.32
CA GLY A 21 7.55 -11.70 -4.36
C GLY A 21 7.08 -10.77 -3.23
N GLN A 22 6.12 -11.21 -2.38
CA GLN A 22 5.61 -10.34 -1.29
C GLN A 22 5.67 -10.96 0.11
N ALA A 23 6.00 -12.23 0.27
CA ALA A 23 5.34 -12.96 1.33
C ALA A 23 6.15 -13.48 2.49
N ALA A 24 7.38 -13.89 2.30
CA ALA A 24 8.17 -14.47 3.40
C ALA A 24 8.52 -13.43 4.47
N GLU A 25 8.72 -12.20 4.04
CA GLU A 25 9.05 -11.05 4.88
C GLU A 25 7.92 -10.70 5.84
N PHE A 26 6.69 -10.61 5.35
CA PHE A 26 5.53 -10.25 6.17
C PHE A 26 5.17 -11.32 7.21
N ASP A 27 5.43 -12.59 6.92
CA ASP A 27 5.19 -13.68 7.84
C ASP A 27 6.09 -13.57 9.08
N TYR A 28 7.37 -13.33 8.86
CA TYR A 28 8.32 -13.08 9.95
C TYR A 28 8.00 -11.79 10.69
N ALA A 29 7.79 -10.69 9.99
CA ALA A 29 7.49 -9.39 10.59
C ALA A 29 6.24 -9.43 11.46
N GLY A 30 5.17 -10.08 10.98
CA GLY A 30 3.94 -10.26 11.73
C GLY A 30 4.10 -11.10 12.98
N THR A 31 4.87 -12.20 12.90
CA THR A 31 5.20 -13.04 14.05
C THR A 31 5.97 -12.24 15.10
N GLN A 32 7.01 -11.51 14.70
CA GLN A 32 7.80 -10.69 15.61
C GLN A 32 6.99 -9.56 16.26
N ALA A 33 6.07 -8.96 15.52
CA ALA A 33 5.18 -7.94 16.09
C ALA A 33 4.24 -8.52 17.14
N CYS A 34 3.66 -9.69 16.91
CA CYS A 34 2.83 -10.37 17.92
C CYS A 34 3.64 -10.63 19.19
N LEU A 35 4.84 -11.20 19.06
CA LEU A 35 5.69 -11.52 20.20
C LEU A 35 6.12 -10.26 20.97
N ALA A 36 6.56 -9.22 20.27
CA ALA A 36 6.99 -7.96 20.89
C ALA A 36 5.83 -7.27 21.64
N LEU A 37 4.63 -7.26 21.06
CA LEU A 37 3.46 -6.67 21.71
C LEU A 37 3.02 -7.47 22.95
N LYS A 38 3.11 -8.81 22.91
CA LYS A 38 2.85 -9.65 24.09
C LYS A 38 3.90 -9.44 25.17
N GLU A 39 5.17 -9.32 24.82
CA GLU A 39 6.26 -9.01 25.77
C GLU A 39 6.01 -7.68 26.48
N GLU A 40 5.52 -6.68 25.76
CA GLU A 40 5.10 -5.40 26.28
C GLU A 40 3.78 -5.51 27.12
N GLY A 41 3.13 -6.66 27.16
CA GLY A 41 1.94 -6.96 27.95
C GLY A 41 0.64 -6.42 27.35
N TYR A 42 0.53 -6.37 26.03
CA TYR A 42 -0.74 -6.17 25.33
C TYR A 42 -1.43 -7.50 25.05
N GLU A 43 -2.76 -7.51 25.06
CA GLU A 43 -3.55 -8.62 24.49
C GLU A 43 -3.50 -8.51 22.98
N VAL A 44 -3.03 -9.57 22.30
CA VAL A 44 -2.82 -9.58 20.85
C VAL A 44 -3.83 -10.50 20.20
N VAL A 45 -4.61 -9.93 19.29
CA VAL A 45 -5.51 -10.65 18.38
C VAL A 45 -4.91 -10.61 16.99
N LEU A 46 -4.81 -11.76 16.34
CA LEU A 46 -4.32 -11.88 14.97
C LEU A 46 -5.45 -12.31 14.03
N CYS A 47 -5.56 -11.67 12.87
CA CYS A 47 -6.38 -12.14 11.76
C CYS A 47 -5.49 -12.41 10.55
N ASN A 48 -5.47 -13.66 10.09
CA ASN A 48 -4.76 -14.06 8.86
C ASN A 48 -5.46 -15.24 8.21
N SER A 49 -5.55 -15.25 6.88
CA SER A 49 -6.24 -16.31 6.13
C SER A 49 -5.35 -17.51 5.77
N ASN A 50 -4.06 -17.45 6.04
CA ASN A 50 -3.12 -18.52 5.72
C ASN A 50 -2.90 -19.44 6.92
N PRO A 51 -3.37 -20.72 6.88
CA PRO A 51 -3.14 -21.66 7.97
C PRO A 51 -1.73 -22.27 7.99
N ALA A 52 -0.94 -22.07 6.93
CA ALA A 52 0.38 -22.69 6.77
C ALA A 52 1.54 -21.77 7.16
N THR A 53 1.27 -20.75 7.98
CA THR A 53 2.27 -19.79 8.44
C THR A 53 2.56 -19.93 9.92
N ILE A 54 3.78 -19.61 10.33
CA ILE A 54 4.18 -19.55 11.76
C ILE A 54 3.29 -18.54 12.49
N MET A 55 2.91 -17.44 11.83
CA MET A 55 2.12 -16.37 12.42
C MET A 55 0.79 -16.87 13.00
N THR A 56 0.16 -17.86 12.39
CA THR A 56 -1.13 -18.43 12.83
C THR A 56 -0.99 -19.54 13.88
N ASP A 57 0.21 -19.82 14.36
CA ASP A 57 0.40 -20.70 15.51
C ASP A 57 -0.28 -20.07 16.75
N THR A 58 -1.06 -20.89 17.47
CA THR A 58 -1.85 -20.45 18.62
C THR A 58 -1.01 -19.98 19.81
N THR A 59 0.30 -20.20 19.80
CA THR A 59 1.24 -19.70 20.81
C THR A 59 1.70 -18.26 20.54
N ILE A 60 1.58 -17.78 19.31
CA ILE A 60 2.10 -16.48 18.88
C ILE A 60 1.21 -15.33 19.36
N ALA A 61 -0.10 -15.42 19.15
CA ALA A 61 -1.07 -14.42 19.60
C ALA A 61 -1.99 -15.01 20.69
N ASP A 62 -2.68 -14.16 21.46
CA ASP A 62 -3.65 -14.61 22.47
C ASP A 62 -4.91 -15.14 21.82
N LYS A 63 -5.26 -14.63 20.65
CA LYS A 63 -6.33 -15.15 19.77
C LYS A 63 -5.92 -15.09 18.31
N VAL A 64 -6.25 -16.13 17.56
CA VAL A 64 -5.97 -16.26 16.13
C VAL A 64 -7.27 -16.50 15.38
N TYR A 65 -7.57 -15.61 14.42
CA TYR A 65 -8.68 -15.76 13.47
C TYR A 65 -8.13 -16.16 12.12
N MET A 66 -8.36 -17.41 11.72
CA MET A 66 -8.06 -17.89 10.37
C MET A 66 -9.24 -17.64 9.45
N GLU A 67 -9.48 -16.37 9.16
CA GLU A 67 -10.63 -15.91 8.39
C GLU A 67 -10.18 -15.15 7.14
N PRO A 68 -11.03 -15.06 6.11
CA PRO A 68 -10.73 -14.26 4.93
C PRO A 68 -10.40 -12.81 5.27
N LEU A 69 -9.31 -12.29 4.72
CA LEU A 69 -8.92 -10.89 4.88
C LEU A 69 -9.75 -9.97 3.99
N THR A 70 -11.04 -9.89 4.30
CA THR A 70 -11.99 -8.99 3.64
C THR A 70 -12.57 -7.99 4.62
N LEU A 71 -13.05 -6.87 4.09
CA LEU A 71 -13.69 -5.82 4.90
C LEU A 71 -14.77 -6.39 5.82
N GLU A 72 -15.61 -7.29 5.31
CA GLU A 72 -16.73 -7.86 6.06
C GLU A 72 -16.26 -8.67 7.27
N TYR A 73 -15.31 -9.60 7.06
CA TYR A 73 -14.82 -10.47 8.14
C TYR A 73 -14.02 -9.68 9.17
N VAL A 74 -13.11 -8.82 8.72
CA VAL A 74 -12.29 -8.01 9.65
C VAL A 74 -13.16 -7.03 10.43
N ALA A 75 -14.19 -6.43 9.83
CA ALA A 75 -15.13 -5.58 10.55
C ALA A 75 -15.95 -6.36 11.60
N LYS A 76 -16.36 -7.62 11.32
CA LYS A 76 -17.00 -8.49 12.32
C LYS A 76 -16.08 -8.79 13.49
N ILE A 77 -14.81 -9.12 13.20
CA ILE A 77 -13.80 -9.37 14.26
C ILE A 77 -13.61 -8.13 15.12
N ILE A 78 -13.47 -6.94 14.52
CA ILE A 78 -13.33 -5.68 15.26
C ILE A 78 -14.54 -5.42 16.17
N ARG A 79 -15.76 -5.62 15.65
CA ARG A 79 -16.98 -5.42 16.46
C ARG A 79 -17.10 -6.41 17.60
N TYR A 80 -16.62 -7.64 17.41
CA TYR A 80 -16.66 -8.70 18.41
C TYR A 80 -15.56 -8.54 19.48
N GLU A 81 -14.30 -8.39 19.04
CA GLU A 81 -13.14 -8.30 19.92
C GLU A 81 -12.96 -6.93 20.59
N ARG A 82 -13.48 -5.87 19.97
CA ARG A 82 -13.34 -4.50 20.45
C ARG A 82 -11.89 -4.13 20.77
N PRO A 83 -10.94 -4.30 19.85
CA PRO A 83 -9.57 -3.90 20.10
C PRO A 83 -9.48 -2.38 20.25
N ASP A 84 -8.53 -1.90 21.05
CA ASP A 84 -8.27 -0.47 21.19
C ASP A 84 -7.54 0.09 19.96
N ALA A 85 -6.80 -0.79 19.27
CA ALA A 85 -6.00 -0.40 18.10
C ALA A 85 -5.82 -1.54 17.11
N ILE A 86 -5.48 -1.18 15.88
CA ILE A 86 -5.05 -2.12 14.82
C ILE A 86 -3.67 -1.76 14.28
N VAL A 87 -2.89 -2.77 13.89
CA VAL A 87 -1.59 -2.63 13.22
C VAL A 87 -1.74 -3.22 11.80
N PRO A 88 -1.93 -2.38 10.78
CA PRO A 88 -2.15 -2.87 9.41
C PRO A 88 -0.86 -3.07 8.62
N GLY A 89 0.20 -2.29 8.88
CA GLY A 89 1.38 -2.22 8.03
C GLY A 89 2.16 -3.53 7.92
N ILE A 90 2.04 -4.40 8.92
CA ILE A 90 2.69 -5.71 8.95
C ILE A 90 2.04 -6.71 7.98
N GLY A 91 0.80 -6.46 7.59
CA GLY A 91 0.07 -7.25 6.58
C GLY A 91 0.35 -6.84 5.14
N GLY A 92 1.36 -6.00 4.89
CA GLY A 92 1.67 -5.48 3.56
C GLY A 92 0.48 -4.74 2.95
N GLN A 93 0.42 -4.72 1.62
CA GLN A 93 -0.63 -4.02 0.88
C GLN A 93 -2.05 -4.50 1.25
N THR A 94 -2.22 -5.79 1.55
CA THR A 94 -3.51 -6.33 2.00
C THR A 94 -3.97 -5.66 3.28
N GLY A 95 -3.10 -5.57 4.29
CA GLY A 95 -3.39 -4.95 5.56
C GLY A 95 -3.67 -3.44 5.43
N LEU A 96 -2.86 -2.72 4.65
CA LEU A 96 -3.03 -1.30 4.39
C LEU A 96 -4.35 -0.99 3.68
N ASN A 97 -4.68 -1.74 2.62
CA ASN A 97 -5.94 -1.58 1.89
C ASN A 97 -7.16 -1.85 2.77
N LEU A 98 -7.10 -2.87 3.64
CA LEU A 98 -8.16 -3.16 4.60
C LEU A 98 -8.32 -2.04 5.62
N ALA A 99 -7.23 -1.49 6.15
CA ALA A 99 -7.28 -0.37 7.07
C ALA A 99 -7.96 0.85 6.46
N MET A 100 -7.63 1.19 5.20
CA MET A 100 -8.25 2.27 4.46
C MET A 100 -9.75 2.03 4.22
N GLN A 101 -10.15 0.79 3.89
CA GLN A 101 -11.56 0.44 3.72
C GLN A 101 -12.32 0.53 5.05
N LEU A 102 -11.75 0.05 6.14
CA LEU A 102 -12.35 0.12 7.49
C LEU A 102 -12.55 1.57 7.94
N GLU A 103 -11.57 2.43 7.69
CA GLU A 103 -11.65 3.87 7.97
C GLU A 103 -12.75 4.54 7.13
N LYS A 104 -12.70 4.38 5.81
CA LYS A 104 -13.70 4.96 4.87
C LYS A 104 -15.14 4.48 5.15
N LYS A 105 -15.32 3.26 5.63
CA LYS A 105 -16.63 2.73 6.06
C LYS A 105 -17.02 3.12 7.49
N GLY A 106 -16.17 3.84 8.20
CA GLY A 106 -16.44 4.33 9.55
C GLY A 106 -16.38 3.26 10.64
N VAL A 107 -15.93 2.03 10.35
CA VAL A 107 -15.84 0.93 11.32
C VAL A 107 -14.89 1.26 12.46
N LEU A 108 -13.74 1.87 12.16
CA LEU A 108 -12.75 2.24 13.18
C LEU A 108 -13.33 3.28 14.11
N LYS A 109 -14.02 4.28 13.59
CA LYS A 109 -14.72 5.31 14.38
C LYS A 109 -15.85 4.73 15.22
N GLU A 110 -16.70 3.87 14.64
CA GLU A 110 -17.81 3.17 15.30
C GLU A 110 -17.31 2.39 16.54
N CYS A 111 -16.17 1.72 16.39
CA CYS A 111 -15.61 0.87 17.44
C CYS A 111 -14.57 1.58 18.33
N ASN A 112 -14.26 2.86 18.07
CA ASN A 112 -13.20 3.63 18.74
C ASN A 112 -11.82 2.98 18.65
N VAL A 113 -11.48 2.45 17.46
CA VAL A 113 -10.22 1.75 17.18
C VAL A 113 -9.22 2.70 16.54
N LYS A 114 -8.00 2.71 17.04
CA LYS A 114 -6.90 3.56 16.54
C LYS A 114 -6.03 2.80 15.53
N LEU A 115 -5.59 3.48 14.49
CA LEU A 115 -4.50 2.97 13.63
C LEU A 115 -3.16 3.19 14.32
N LEU A 116 -2.33 2.16 14.39
CA LEU A 116 -0.95 2.22 14.89
C LEU A 116 0.04 2.06 13.75
N GLY A 117 1.19 2.70 13.91
CA GLY A 117 2.27 2.73 12.94
C GLY A 117 2.13 3.90 11.98
N THR A 118 1.05 3.97 11.24
CA THR A 118 0.81 5.06 10.28
C THR A 118 -0.66 5.48 10.27
N SER A 119 -0.92 6.74 9.93
CA SER A 119 -2.29 7.25 9.80
C SER A 119 -2.88 6.91 8.43
N SER A 120 -4.22 6.90 8.33
CA SER A 120 -4.91 6.73 7.04
C SER A 120 -4.50 7.79 6.02
N THR A 121 -4.33 9.04 6.45
CA THR A 121 -3.84 10.12 5.59
C THR A 121 -2.43 9.87 5.07
N SER A 122 -1.54 9.31 5.91
CA SER A 122 -0.17 8.99 5.49
C SER A 122 -0.15 7.81 4.51
N ILE A 123 -1.00 6.80 4.73
CA ILE A 123 -1.16 5.69 3.79
C ILE A 123 -1.65 6.22 2.43
N GLU A 124 -2.69 7.05 2.41
CA GLU A 124 -3.26 7.60 1.18
C GLU A 124 -2.22 8.42 0.41
N ARG A 125 -1.46 9.28 1.10
CA ARG A 125 -0.40 10.08 0.49
C ARG A 125 0.77 9.25 -0.04
N ALA A 126 1.09 8.13 0.60
CA ALA A 126 2.17 7.25 0.15
C ALA A 126 1.76 6.38 -1.05
N GLU A 127 0.50 5.94 -1.09
CA GLU A 127 -0.01 5.04 -2.12
C GLU A 127 -0.45 5.77 -3.40
N ASP A 128 -0.98 6.99 -3.26
CA ASP A 128 -1.41 7.81 -4.40
C ASP A 128 -0.24 8.63 -4.95
N ARG A 129 0.08 8.43 -6.22
CA ARG A 129 1.25 9.05 -6.88
C ARG A 129 1.13 10.57 -6.96
N GLU A 130 -0.07 11.10 -7.15
CA GLU A 130 -0.30 12.54 -7.24
C GLU A 130 -0.16 13.17 -5.86
N LEU A 131 -0.80 12.60 -4.84
CA LEU A 131 -0.69 13.07 -3.47
C LEU A 131 0.75 12.96 -2.93
N PHE A 132 1.48 11.90 -3.32
CA PHE A 132 2.89 11.77 -2.95
C PHE A 132 3.76 12.84 -3.61
N LYS A 133 3.53 13.12 -4.90
CA LYS A 133 4.20 14.20 -5.63
C LYS A 133 3.93 15.57 -4.99
N GLU A 134 2.67 15.87 -4.68
CA GLU A 134 2.27 17.10 -3.99
C GLU A 134 2.93 17.21 -2.62
N LEU A 135 2.98 16.11 -1.87
CA LEU A 135 3.66 16.06 -0.57
C LEU A 135 5.15 16.41 -0.72
N CYS A 136 5.88 15.76 -1.65
CA CYS A 136 7.29 16.04 -1.90
C CYS A 136 7.51 17.53 -2.27
N GLN A 137 6.68 18.07 -3.15
CA GLN A 137 6.76 19.48 -3.52
C GLN A 137 6.50 20.41 -2.33
N SER A 138 5.54 20.07 -1.47
CA SER A 138 5.18 20.87 -0.29
C SER A 138 6.31 20.98 0.74
N ILE A 139 7.17 19.96 0.81
CA ILE A 139 8.35 19.93 1.70
C ILE A 139 9.65 20.38 1.00
N GLY A 140 9.56 20.80 -0.28
CA GLY A 140 10.69 21.30 -1.04
C GLY A 140 11.60 20.21 -1.63
N GLU A 141 11.14 18.95 -1.65
CA GLU A 141 11.89 17.85 -2.25
C GLU A 141 11.68 17.80 -3.76
N PRO A 142 12.74 17.54 -4.56
CA PRO A 142 12.63 17.43 -5.99
C PRO A 142 11.83 16.19 -6.39
N VAL A 143 10.97 16.35 -7.38
CA VAL A 143 10.22 15.26 -7.99
C VAL A 143 10.53 15.18 -9.47
N ILE A 144 10.47 13.96 -10.02
CA ILE A 144 10.63 13.76 -11.44
C ILE A 144 9.46 14.46 -12.17
N PRO A 145 9.73 15.34 -13.18
CA PRO A 145 8.68 15.96 -13.98
C PRO A 145 7.75 14.90 -14.57
N SER A 146 6.47 15.02 -14.29
CA SER A 146 5.46 14.05 -14.72
C SER A 146 4.09 14.71 -14.86
N GLU A 147 3.27 14.19 -15.78
CA GLU A 147 1.90 14.63 -16.01
C GLU A 147 0.99 13.41 -16.16
N ILE A 148 -0.20 13.48 -15.55
CA ILE A 148 -1.25 12.47 -15.72
C ILE A 148 -2.05 12.82 -16.96
N THR A 149 -2.29 11.81 -17.82
CA THR A 149 -2.98 11.98 -19.09
C THR A 149 -4.08 10.94 -19.27
N TYR A 150 -5.14 11.30 -19.96
CA TYR A 150 -6.32 10.47 -20.20
C TYR A 150 -6.56 10.22 -21.69
N SER A 151 -5.74 10.81 -22.56
CA SER A 151 -5.77 10.60 -24.00
C SER A 151 -4.36 10.60 -24.59
N LEU A 152 -4.24 10.06 -25.79
CA LEU A 152 -2.97 10.04 -26.51
C LEU A 152 -2.51 11.46 -26.87
N GLU A 153 -3.43 12.34 -27.18
CA GLU A 153 -3.17 13.75 -27.49
C GLU A 153 -2.58 14.46 -26.27
N GLU A 154 -3.18 14.29 -25.09
CA GLU A 154 -2.65 14.83 -23.85
C GLU A 154 -1.26 14.27 -23.54
N ALA A 155 -1.04 12.96 -23.80
CA ALA A 155 0.26 12.33 -23.60
C ALA A 155 1.35 12.92 -24.52
N LYS A 156 1.02 13.24 -25.76
CA LYS A 156 1.93 13.91 -26.71
C LYS A 156 2.29 15.33 -26.25
N GLU A 157 1.30 16.08 -25.74
CA GLU A 157 1.53 17.41 -25.21
C GLU A 157 2.39 17.37 -23.94
N ALA A 158 2.07 16.48 -22.99
CA ALA A 158 2.86 16.28 -21.80
C ALA A 158 4.31 15.92 -22.13
N ALA A 159 4.54 15.01 -23.08
CA ALA A 159 5.88 14.65 -23.50
C ALA A 159 6.66 15.80 -24.16
N LYS A 160 5.98 16.71 -24.86
CA LYS A 160 6.60 17.93 -25.39
C LYS A 160 7.03 18.90 -24.29
N HIS A 161 6.21 19.04 -23.23
CA HIS A 161 6.54 19.89 -22.07
C HIS A 161 7.69 19.28 -21.25
N ILE A 162 7.64 17.99 -20.98
CA ILE A 162 8.64 17.27 -20.16
C ILE A 162 9.95 17.10 -20.93
N GLY A 163 9.88 16.90 -22.23
CA GLY A 163 11.00 16.61 -23.13
C GLY A 163 11.40 15.13 -23.12
N TYR A 164 11.60 14.58 -24.32
CA TYR A 164 12.07 13.20 -24.50
C TYR A 164 13.47 12.95 -23.92
N PRO A 165 13.82 11.72 -23.53
CA PRO A 165 12.95 10.55 -23.47
C PRO A 165 11.99 10.62 -22.27
N VAL A 166 10.81 10.03 -22.43
CA VAL A 166 9.79 9.89 -21.40
C VAL A 166 9.47 8.42 -21.12
N VAL A 167 8.89 8.17 -19.96
CA VAL A 167 8.37 6.86 -19.54
C VAL A 167 6.85 6.94 -19.46
N LEU A 168 6.17 5.97 -20.08
CA LEU A 168 4.72 5.81 -19.95
C LEU A 168 4.43 4.76 -18.89
N ARG A 169 3.58 5.10 -17.93
CA ARG A 169 3.16 4.21 -16.84
C ARG A 169 1.63 4.15 -16.77
N PRO A 170 1.00 3.11 -17.30
CA PRO A 170 -0.44 2.91 -17.15
C PRO A 170 -0.81 2.77 -15.67
N ALA A 171 -1.91 3.40 -15.25
CA ALA A 171 -2.41 3.29 -13.89
C ALA A 171 -2.97 1.88 -13.63
N PHE A 172 -2.82 1.39 -12.41
CA PHE A 172 -3.33 0.11 -11.91
C PHE A 172 -2.85 -1.13 -12.69
N THR A 173 -1.69 -1.07 -13.33
CA THR A 173 -1.03 -2.23 -13.94
C THR A 173 0.07 -2.78 -13.04
N LEU A 174 0.27 -4.10 -13.05
CA LEU A 174 1.29 -4.77 -12.25
C LEU A 174 2.58 -4.99 -13.06
N GLY A 175 3.73 -4.85 -12.40
CA GLY A 175 5.02 -5.21 -12.98
C GLY A 175 5.44 -4.43 -14.22
N GLY A 176 4.97 -3.19 -14.39
CA GLY A 176 5.32 -2.37 -15.54
C GLY A 176 4.63 -2.77 -16.85
N THR A 177 3.62 -3.65 -16.78
CA THR A 177 2.90 -4.15 -17.96
C THR A 177 2.24 -2.99 -18.71
N GLY A 178 2.48 -2.92 -20.02
CA GLY A 178 1.91 -1.91 -20.92
C GLY A 178 2.60 -0.55 -20.89
N GLY A 179 3.57 -0.35 -19.99
CA GLY A 179 4.42 0.83 -19.99
C GLY A 179 5.68 0.65 -20.86
N GLY A 180 6.44 1.75 -21.02
CA GLY A 180 7.68 1.71 -21.78
C GLY A 180 8.37 3.06 -21.86
N PHE A 181 9.56 3.05 -22.46
CA PHE A 181 10.33 4.26 -22.75
C PHE A 181 10.05 4.73 -24.17
N ALA A 182 9.70 5.98 -24.33
CA ALA A 182 9.57 6.62 -25.63
C ALA A 182 10.67 7.69 -25.80
N TYR A 183 11.40 7.60 -26.89
CA TYR A 183 12.47 8.52 -27.23
C TYR A 183 12.03 9.61 -28.22
N ASN A 184 10.86 9.42 -28.83
CA ASN A 184 10.25 10.34 -29.79
C ASN A 184 8.72 10.18 -29.79
N GLU A 185 8.01 11.01 -30.56
CA GLU A 185 6.56 11.01 -30.64
C GLU A 185 5.99 9.73 -31.27
N GLU A 186 6.68 9.12 -32.22
CA GLU A 186 6.24 7.89 -32.89
C GLU A 186 6.23 6.70 -31.92
N GLU A 187 7.30 6.54 -31.14
CA GLU A 187 7.40 5.51 -30.10
C GLU A 187 6.37 5.75 -28.98
N LEU A 188 6.14 7.02 -28.62
CA LEU A 188 5.11 7.37 -27.64
C LEU A 188 3.73 6.96 -28.12
N GLU A 189 3.40 7.18 -29.38
CA GLU A 189 2.11 6.79 -29.95
C GLU A 189 1.92 5.28 -29.92
N GLU A 190 2.91 4.50 -30.33
CA GLU A 190 2.86 3.04 -30.33
C GLU A 190 2.64 2.49 -28.92
N ILE A 191 3.46 2.92 -27.96
CA ILE A 191 3.37 2.48 -26.56
C ILE A 191 2.09 3.01 -25.92
N GLY A 192 1.72 4.26 -26.18
CA GLY A 192 0.57 4.95 -25.61
C GLY A 192 -0.76 4.26 -25.94
N LEU A 193 -0.96 3.86 -27.18
CA LEU A 193 -2.14 3.11 -27.60
C LEU A 193 -2.35 1.84 -26.77
N ASN A 194 -1.27 1.12 -26.47
CA ASN A 194 -1.34 -0.07 -25.65
C ASN A 194 -1.51 0.29 -24.15
N ALA A 195 -0.82 1.32 -23.68
CA ALA A 195 -0.87 1.78 -22.30
C ALA A 195 -2.29 2.21 -21.87
N PHE A 196 -2.97 3.03 -22.69
CA PHE A 196 -4.33 3.45 -22.43
C PHE A 196 -5.33 2.29 -22.47
N LYS A 197 -5.13 1.31 -23.37
CA LYS A 197 -5.97 0.11 -23.47
C LYS A 197 -5.86 -0.78 -22.23
N LEU A 198 -4.66 -0.89 -21.65
CA LEU A 198 -4.39 -1.76 -20.50
C LEU A 198 -4.74 -1.11 -19.16
N SER A 199 -4.80 0.22 -19.09
CA SER A 199 -5.23 0.92 -17.89
C SER A 199 -6.74 0.78 -17.69
N PRO A 200 -7.21 0.17 -16.60
CA PRO A 200 -8.66 0.01 -16.33
C PRO A 200 -9.41 1.33 -16.23
N VAL A 201 -8.71 2.41 -15.95
CA VAL A 201 -9.26 3.77 -15.77
C VAL A 201 -8.84 4.72 -16.90
N HIS A 202 -8.28 4.21 -17.98
CA HIS A 202 -7.77 5.01 -19.11
C HIS A 202 -6.83 6.15 -18.69
N GLN A 203 -5.99 5.90 -17.71
CA GLN A 203 -5.04 6.87 -17.17
C GLN A 203 -3.61 6.41 -17.39
N VAL A 204 -2.78 7.27 -17.96
CA VAL A 204 -1.35 7.02 -18.17
C VAL A 204 -0.53 8.20 -17.63
N LEU A 205 0.44 7.90 -16.76
CA LEU A 205 1.44 8.87 -16.32
C LEU A 205 2.54 8.96 -17.37
N ILE A 206 2.82 10.18 -17.81
CA ILE A 206 3.99 10.52 -18.63
C ILE A 206 5.03 11.14 -17.71
N GLU A 207 6.21 10.55 -17.65
CA GLU A 207 7.25 10.90 -16.71
C GLU A 207 8.59 11.09 -17.43
N LYS A 208 9.41 12.06 -16.99
CA LYS A 208 10.77 12.24 -17.51
C LYS A 208 11.59 10.99 -17.23
N SER A 209 12.26 10.47 -18.27
CA SER A 209 13.15 9.33 -18.10
C SER A 209 14.38 9.73 -17.28
N VAL A 210 14.66 8.94 -16.24
CA VAL A 210 15.90 9.01 -15.44
C VAL A 210 16.85 7.85 -15.78
N LYS A 211 16.69 7.24 -16.94
CA LYS A 211 17.57 6.17 -17.43
C LYS A 211 19.04 6.64 -17.43
N GLY A 212 19.90 5.87 -16.77
CA GLY A 212 21.31 6.19 -16.62
C GLY A 212 21.66 7.01 -15.37
N TYR A 213 20.66 7.43 -14.58
CA TYR A 213 20.90 8.00 -13.24
C TYR A 213 21.29 6.88 -12.27
N LYS A 214 22.00 7.26 -11.21
CA LYS A 214 22.29 6.34 -10.11
C LYS A 214 21.05 6.24 -9.23
N GLU A 215 20.56 5.02 -9.05
CA GLU A 215 19.51 4.72 -8.09
C GLU A 215 20.11 4.52 -6.70
N ILE A 216 19.54 5.18 -5.70
CA ILE A 216 19.94 5.07 -4.30
C ILE A 216 18.66 4.94 -3.48
N GLU A 217 18.61 3.91 -2.66
CA GLU A 217 17.52 3.63 -1.74
C GLU A 217 18.02 3.67 -0.30
N PHE A 218 17.19 4.18 0.60
CA PHE A 218 17.43 4.17 2.04
C PHE A 218 16.25 3.45 2.71
N GLU A 219 16.58 2.51 3.59
CA GLU A 219 15.62 1.81 4.45
C GLU A 219 15.72 2.28 5.91
#